data_cf35a9f4669666296e8c12c9e76b5ddf
#
_entry.id   cf35a9f4669666296e8c12c9e76b5ddf
#
_cell.length_a   1.000
_cell.length_b   1.000
_cell.length_c   1.000
_cell.angle_alpha   90.00
_cell.angle_beta   90.00
_cell.angle_gamma   90.00
#
_symmetry.space_group_name_H-M   'P 1'
#
loop_
_entity.id
_entity.type
_entity.pdbx_description
1 polymer ?
#
loop_
_entity_poly.entity_id
_entity_poly.type
_entity_poly.pdbx_seq_one_letter_code
_entity_poly.pdbx_strand_id
1 'polypeptide(L)'
;MIIIKKIKWIDKEAQEAEVLLSDNNYCILCFSSPCTLSENSVFEDIIYGFNVENIFKLSQEEYAVEKDDKSYNHKLKGKFVDDRNSILQIGEFRIDLSDGEIPKDIIAGDFIEVSVSRIEIY
;
A
#
# COMPACT_ATOMS: atom_id res chain seq x y z
N MET A 1 -3.19 8.56 12.24
CA MET A 1 -3.81 9.38 11.18
C MET A 1 -2.87 9.46 9.99
N ILE A 2 -3.38 9.13 8.82
CA ILE A 2 -2.60 9.21 7.58
C ILE A 2 -2.77 10.60 6.98
N ILE A 3 -1.65 11.24 6.66
CA ILE A 3 -1.63 12.58 6.07
C ILE A 3 -1.03 12.51 4.67
N ILE A 4 -1.58 13.27 3.75
CA ILE A 4 -1.01 13.46 2.42
C ILE A 4 0.14 14.45 2.55
N LYS A 5 1.38 13.94 2.46
CA LYS A 5 2.59 14.75 2.68
C LYS A 5 2.99 15.52 1.45
N LYS A 6 2.86 14.93 0.27
CA LYS A 6 3.33 15.55 -0.96
C LYS A 6 2.56 15.00 -2.15
N ILE A 7 2.27 15.86 -3.10
CA ILE A 7 1.69 15.51 -4.39
C ILE A 7 2.65 15.99 -5.47
N LYS A 8 3.15 15.05 -6.27
CA LYS A 8 4.00 15.35 -7.42
C LYS A 8 3.23 15.03 -8.69
N TRP A 9 2.91 16.06 -9.45
CA TRP A 9 2.17 15.88 -10.70
C TRP A 9 3.04 15.24 -11.77
N ILE A 10 2.54 14.16 -12.37
CA ILE A 10 3.15 13.50 -13.53
C ILE A 10 2.58 14.16 -14.78
N ASP A 11 1.27 14.34 -14.82
CA ASP A 11 0.55 15.01 -15.90
C ASP A 11 -0.64 15.76 -15.30
N LYS A 12 -0.55 17.08 -15.26
CA LYS A 12 -1.60 17.93 -14.69
C LYS A 12 -2.90 17.90 -15.47
N GLU A 13 -2.81 17.81 -16.79
CA GLU A 13 -4.01 17.76 -17.63
C GLU A 13 -4.79 16.47 -17.42
N ALA A 14 -4.09 15.35 -17.32
CA ALA A 14 -4.69 14.05 -17.02
C ALA A 14 -4.97 13.86 -15.53
N GLN A 15 -4.52 14.78 -14.68
CA GLN A 15 -4.61 14.70 -13.21
C GLN A 15 -3.91 13.47 -12.64
N GLU A 16 -2.82 13.05 -13.27
CA GLU A 16 -1.99 11.95 -12.79
C GLU A 16 -0.92 12.45 -11.83
N ALA A 17 -0.81 11.82 -10.68
CA ALA A 17 0.14 12.24 -9.65
C ALA A 17 0.70 11.09 -8.85
N GLU A 18 1.91 11.31 -8.33
CA GLU A 18 2.47 10.52 -7.25
C GLU A 18 2.07 11.19 -5.95
N VAL A 19 1.56 10.40 -5.01
CA VAL A 19 1.08 10.89 -3.71
C VAL A 19 1.85 10.19 -2.61
N LEU A 20 2.55 10.95 -1.78
CA LEU A 20 3.26 10.42 -0.63
C LEU A 20 2.35 10.51 0.61
N LEU A 21 2.03 9.36 1.17
CA LEU A 21 1.23 9.24 2.38
C LEU A 21 2.12 8.91 3.57
N SER A 22 1.78 9.42 4.75
CA SER A 22 2.50 9.12 5.99
C SER A 22 1.56 9.02 7.17
N ASP A 23 1.81 8.04 8.04
CA ASP A 23 1.15 7.93 9.34
C ASP A 23 2.09 8.28 10.52
N ASN A 24 3.23 8.90 10.24
CA ASN A 24 4.35 9.22 11.14
C ASN A 24 5.28 8.06 11.45
N ASN A 25 4.91 6.83 11.14
CA ASN A 25 5.76 5.65 11.31
C ASN A 25 6.20 5.08 9.97
N TYR A 26 5.32 5.14 8.97
CA TYR A 26 5.57 4.62 7.63
C TYR A 26 5.18 5.64 6.59
N CYS A 27 5.92 5.64 5.48
CA CYS A 27 5.58 6.44 4.30
C CYS A 27 5.36 5.52 3.12
N ILE A 28 4.30 5.76 2.36
CA ILE A 28 3.98 4.94 1.18
C ILE A 28 3.74 5.88 0.00
N LEU A 29 4.42 5.59 -1.12
CA LEU A 29 4.24 6.33 -2.37
C LEU A 29 3.18 5.64 -3.21
N CYS A 30 2.14 6.38 -3.59
CA CYS A 30 1.01 5.87 -4.34
C CYS A 30 0.82 6.63 -5.65
N PHE A 31 0.19 5.99 -6.62
CA PHE A 31 -0.32 6.65 -7.83
C PHE A 31 -1.78 7.01 -7.64
N SER A 32 -2.16 8.18 -8.10
CA SER A 32 -3.56 8.62 -8.11
C SER A 32 -3.90 9.21 -9.47
N SER A 33 -4.97 8.71 -10.10
CA SER A 33 -5.44 9.18 -11.40
C SER A 33 -6.95 8.90 -11.55
N PRO A 34 -7.78 9.94 -11.62
CA PRO A 34 -7.45 11.35 -11.43
C PRO A 34 -7.15 11.67 -9.96
N CYS A 35 -6.17 12.52 -9.73
CA CYS A 35 -5.82 12.94 -8.37
C CYS A 35 -6.61 14.20 -8.01
N THR A 36 -7.49 14.07 -7.02
CA THR A 36 -8.30 15.18 -6.50
C THR A 36 -7.93 15.50 -5.05
N LEU A 37 -6.81 14.95 -4.58
CA LEU A 37 -6.34 15.09 -3.22
C LEU A 37 -5.59 16.41 -3.02
N SER A 38 -5.42 16.81 -1.76
CA SER A 38 -4.71 18.02 -1.38
C SER A 38 -3.62 17.72 -0.36
N GLU A 39 -2.48 18.36 -0.50
CA GLU A 39 -1.40 18.24 0.49
C GLU A 39 -1.86 18.69 1.87
N ASN A 40 -1.32 18.05 2.88
CA ASN A 40 -1.60 18.30 4.31
C ASN A 40 -3.02 17.94 4.76
N SER A 41 -3.79 17.27 3.92
CA SER A 41 -5.11 16.77 4.30
C SER A 41 -5.02 15.33 4.82
N VAL A 42 -6.07 14.89 5.50
CA VAL A 42 -6.20 13.55 6.04
C VAL A 42 -6.63 12.59 4.95
N PHE A 43 -6.05 11.39 4.94
CA PHE A 43 -6.43 10.30 4.05
C PHE A 43 -7.01 9.14 4.88
N GLU A 44 -8.21 8.69 4.56
CA GLU A 44 -8.92 7.68 5.35
C GLU A 44 -9.28 6.42 4.57
N ASP A 45 -8.91 6.33 3.30
CA ASP A 45 -9.31 5.22 2.44
C ASP A 45 -8.30 4.08 2.43
N ILE A 46 -8.70 2.97 1.80
CA ILE A 46 -7.84 1.84 1.51
C ILE A 46 -6.99 2.18 0.29
N ILE A 47 -5.74 1.71 0.28
CA ILE A 47 -4.86 1.78 -0.89
C ILE A 47 -4.74 0.39 -1.51
N TYR A 48 -4.37 0.31 -2.78
CA TYR A 48 -4.47 -0.92 -3.56
C TYR A 48 -3.12 -1.33 -4.12
N GLY A 49 -2.69 -2.55 -3.81
CA GLY A 49 -1.50 -3.14 -4.44
C GLY A 49 -1.83 -3.60 -5.85
N PHE A 50 -0.97 -3.25 -6.79
CA PHE A 50 -1.08 -3.68 -8.18
C PHE A 50 -0.01 -4.73 -8.48
N ASN A 51 -0.40 -5.78 -9.21
CA ASN A 51 0.47 -6.90 -9.55
C ASN A 51 1.08 -7.52 -8.30
N VAL A 52 0.22 -8.07 -7.46
CA VAL A 52 0.58 -8.66 -6.17
C VAL A 52 1.22 -10.03 -6.40
N GLU A 53 2.45 -10.22 -5.89
CA GLU A 53 3.24 -11.43 -6.09
C GLU A 53 4.03 -11.80 -4.83
N ASN A 54 4.58 -13.01 -4.82
CA ASN A 54 5.55 -13.45 -3.81
C ASN A 54 5.03 -13.31 -2.39
N ILE A 55 3.88 -13.87 -2.13
CA ILE A 55 3.24 -13.81 -0.81
C ILE A 55 3.78 -14.93 0.06
N PHE A 56 4.41 -14.57 1.18
CA PHE A 56 5.00 -15.51 2.13
C PHE A 56 4.48 -15.27 3.53
N LYS A 57 4.21 -16.36 4.24
CA LYS A 57 3.88 -16.30 5.66
C LYS A 57 5.17 -16.07 6.46
N LEU A 58 5.17 -15.09 7.34
CA LEU A 58 6.31 -14.80 8.20
C LEU A 58 6.21 -15.59 9.50
N SER A 59 7.37 -15.97 10.05
CA SER A 59 7.44 -16.67 11.34
C SER A 59 7.40 -15.73 12.54
N GLN A 60 7.55 -14.43 12.31
CA GLN A 60 7.57 -13.40 13.35
C GLN A 60 6.70 -12.22 12.96
N GLU A 61 6.30 -11.45 13.96
CA GLU A 61 5.60 -10.20 13.74
C GLU A 61 6.56 -9.17 13.19
N GLU A 62 6.37 -8.77 11.94
CA GLU A 62 7.19 -7.77 11.27
C GLU A 62 6.33 -6.80 10.49
N TYR A 63 6.70 -5.52 10.57
CA TYR A 63 6.12 -4.47 9.74
C TYR A 63 7.23 -3.78 8.95
N ALA A 64 7.06 -3.63 7.65
CA ALA A 64 8.02 -2.92 6.82
C ALA A 64 7.37 -2.41 5.55
N VAL A 65 7.87 -1.27 5.09
CA VAL A 65 7.57 -0.72 3.77
C VAL A 65 8.91 -0.44 3.11
N GLU A 66 9.25 -1.23 2.09
CA GLU A 66 10.49 -1.08 1.35
C GLU A 66 10.18 -0.81 -0.11
N LYS A 67 10.64 0.32 -0.63
CA LYS A 67 10.48 0.68 -2.03
C LYS A 67 11.82 0.55 -2.75
N ASP A 68 11.80 -0.05 -3.94
CA ASP A 68 12.95 -0.06 -4.83
C ASP A 68 13.29 1.37 -5.25
N ASP A 69 14.58 1.74 -5.21
CA ASP A 69 15.04 3.10 -5.56
C ASP A 69 14.81 3.44 -7.02
N LYS A 70 14.77 2.44 -7.91
CA LYS A 70 14.72 2.63 -9.36
C LYS A 70 13.37 2.34 -9.98
N SER A 71 12.41 1.87 -9.19
CA SER A 71 11.08 1.50 -9.69
C SER A 71 10.03 1.82 -8.64
N TYR A 72 8.77 1.51 -8.94
CA TYR A 72 7.67 1.65 -7.98
C TYR A 72 7.36 0.36 -7.25
N ASN A 73 8.22 -0.65 -7.41
CA ASN A 73 8.08 -1.92 -6.71
C ASN A 73 8.23 -1.71 -5.20
N HIS A 74 7.34 -2.34 -4.45
CA HIS A 74 7.38 -2.34 -2.99
C HIS A 74 7.44 -3.77 -2.48
N LYS A 75 8.21 -3.96 -1.41
CA LYS A 75 8.13 -5.14 -0.56
C LYS A 75 7.49 -4.70 0.74
N LEU A 76 6.39 -5.33 1.09
CA LEU A 76 5.58 -4.98 2.25
C LEU A 76 5.55 -6.15 3.22
N LYS A 77 5.68 -5.83 4.51
CA LYS A 77 5.49 -6.80 5.59
C LYS A 77 4.47 -6.25 6.56
N GLY A 78 3.53 -7.05 6.95
CA GLY A 78 2.50 -6.61 7.88
C GLY A 78 1.54 -7.71 8.28
N LYS A 79 0.48 -7.32 8.97
CA LYS A 79 -0.53 -8.23 9.45
C LYS A 79 -1.66 -8.36 8.43
N PHE A 80 -1.98 -9.59 8.08
CA PHE A 80 -3.13 -9.89 7.23
C PHE A 80 -4.37 -9.89 8.12
N VAL A 81 -5.19 -8.84 8.01
CA VAL A 81 -6.27 -8.60 8.99
C VAL A 81 -7.65 -9.01 8.50
N ASP A 82 -7.82 -9.20 7.20
CA ASP A 82 -9.10 -9.53 6.61
C ASP A 82 -8.88 -10.52 5.46
N ASP A 83 -9.20 -11.79 5.68
CA ASP A 83 -9.01 -12.84 4.69
C ASP A 83 -10.15 -12.90 3.65
N ARG A 84 -11.26 -12.24 3.92
CA ARG A 84 -12.36 -12.14 2.95
C ARG A 84 -12.08 -11.08 1.89
N ASN A 85 -11.53 -9.93 2.30
CA ASN A 85 -11.24 -8.80 1.41
C ASN A 85 -9.76 -8.65 1.08
N SER A 86 -8.91 -9.55 1.59
CA SER A 86 -7.47 -9.59 1.33
C SER A 86 -6.76 -8.29 1.75
N ILE A 87 -6.99 -7.86 3.00
CA ILE A 87 -6.43 -6.62 3.52
C ILE A 87 -5.19 -6.88 4.36
N LEU A 88 -4.10 -6.21 3.99
CA LEU A 88 -2.85 -6.14 4.76
C LEU A 88 -2.85 -4.83 5.55
N GLN A 89 -2.49 -4.88 6.82
CA GLN A 89 -2.36 -3.68 7.65
C GLN A 89 -0.91 -3.45 8.05
N ILE A 90 -0.44 -2.23 7.80
CA ILE A 90 0.88 -1.75 8.22
C ILE A 90 0.66 -0.39 8.87
N GLY A 91 0.88 -0.32 10.20
CA GLY A 91 0.54 0.90 10.93
C GLY A 91 -0.93 1.23 10.77
N GLU A 92 -1.25 2.42 10.31
CA GLU A 92 -2.61 2.84 10.02
C GLU A 92 -3.02 2.56 8.56
N PHE A 93 -2.08 2.08 7.73
CA PHE A 93 -2.37 1.77 6.33
C PHE A 93 -3.10 0.44 6.19
N ARG A 94 -4.10 0.44 5.34
CA ARG A 94 -4.83 -0.76 4.94
C ARG A 94 -4.66 -0.92 3.43
N ILE A 95 -4.07 -2.03 3.02
CA ILE A 95 -3.68 -2.27 1.64
C ILE A 95 -4.45 -3.47 1.10
N ASP A 96 -5.20 -3.24 0.05
CA ASP A 96 -5.97 -4.29 -0.63
C ASP A 96 -5.04 -5.09 -1.53
N LEU A 97 -4.96 -6.39 -1.30
CA LEU A 97 -4.14 -7.33 -2.06
C LEU A 97 -4.97 -8.23 -2.99
N SER A 98 -6.21 -7.88 -3.26
CA SER A 98 -7.11 -8.74 -4.03
C SER A 98 -6.72 -8.92 -5.50
N ASP A 99 -5.79 -8.10 -6.00
CA ASP A 99 -5.24 -8.26 -7.34
C ASP A 99 -4.38 -9.53 -7.50
N GLY A 100 -3.95 -10.15 -6.41
CA GLY A 100 -3.19 -11.38 -6.40
C GLY A 100 -3.96 -12.54 -5.80
N GLU A 101 -3.37 -13.72 -5.87
CA GLU A 101 -3.93 -14.91 -5.23
C GLU A 101 -3.26 -15.12 -3.87
N ILE A 102 -4.05 -15.04 -2.82
CA ILE A 102 -3.57 -15.28 -1.46
C ILE A 102 -3.49 -16.80 -1.24
N PRO A 103 -2.33 -17.36 -0.84
CA PRO A 103 -2.24 -18.77 -0.49
C PRO A 103 -3.25 -19.17 0.56
N LYS A 104 -3.85 -20.35 0.40
CA LYS A 104 -4.96 -20.80 1.24
C LYS A 104 -4.59 -21.05 2.70
N ASP A 105 -3.31 -21.23 2.99
CA ASP A 105 -2.82 -21.40 4.35
C ASP A 105 -2.61 -20.08 5.10
N ILE A 106 -2.81 -18.95 4.43
CA ILE A 106 -2.75 -17.63 5.06
C ILE A 106 -4.15 -17.21 5.49
N ILE A 107 -4.28 -16.95 6.77
CA ILE A 107 -5.55 -16.56 7.38
C ILE A 107 -5.42 -15.24 8.12
N ALA A 108 -6.55 -14.65 8.49
CA ALA A 108 -6.56 -13.41 9.26
C ALA A 108 -5.79 -13.59 10.58
N GLY A 109 -4.92 -12.65 10.89
CA GLY A 109 -4.03 -12.69 12.04
C GLY A 109 -2.59 -13.07 11.70
N ASP A 110 -2.36 -13.68 10.55
CA ASP A 110 -1.00 -14.03 10.11
C ASP A 110 -0.22 -12.79 9.70
N PHE A 111 1.10 -12.84 9.88
CA PHE A 111 2.02 -11.86 9.34
C PHE A 111 2.56 -12.37 8.02
N ILE A 112 2.59 -11.52 7.01
CA ILE A 112 3.01 -11.89 5.65
C ILE A 112 3.96 -10.87 5.05
N GLU A 113 4.73 -11.34 4.08
CA GLU A 113 5.51 -10.51 3.18
C GLU A 113 4.88 -10.60 1.79
N VAL A 114 4.85 -9.50 1.07
CA VAL A 114 4.28 -9.45 -0.28
C VAL A 114 5.01 -8.42 -1.12
N SER A 115 5.11 -8.69 -2.43
CA SER A 115 5.66 -7.76 -3.41
C SER A 115 4.54 -7.21 -4.29
N VAL A 116 4.58 -5.91 -4.56
CA VAL A 116 3.66 -5.24 -5.47
C VAL A 116 4.45 -4.36 -6.44
N SER A 117 3.97 -4.22 -7.67
CA SER A 117 4.64 -3.39 -8.68
C SER A 117 4.45 -1.90 -8.41
N ARG A 118 3.32 -1.54 -7.83
CA ARG A 118 3.02 -0.18 -7.41
C ARG A 118 1.79 -0.19 -6.50
N ILE A 119 1.56 0.92 -5.84
CA ILE A 119 0.38 1.11 -4.97
C ILE A 119 -0.45 2.24 -5.54
N GLU A 120 -1.75 2.05 -5.60
CA GLU A 120 -2.68 2.98 -6.22
C GLU A 120 -3.76 3.47 -5.25
N ILE A 121 -4.21 4.69 -5.47
CA ILE A 121 -5.36 5.30 -4.83
C ILE A 121 -6.44 5.46 -5.89
N TYR A 122 -7.62 4.97 -5.59
CA TYR A 122 -8.77 5.12 -6.48
C TYR A 122 -9.80 6.09 -5.91
#